data_065cf767a3922b188a3932cc58fa340d
#
_entry.id   065cf767a3922b188a3932cc58fa340d
#
_cell.length_a   1.000
_cell.length_b   1.000
_cell.length_c   1.000
_cell.angle_alpha   90.00
_cell.angle_beta   90.00
_cell.angle_gamma   90.00
#
_symmetry.space_group_name_H-M   'P 1'
#
loop_
_entity.id
_entity.type
_entity.pdbx_description
1 polymer ?
#
loop_
_entity_poly.entity_id
_entity_poly.type
_entity_poly.pdbx_seq_one_letter_code
_entity_poly.pdbx_strand_id
1 'polypeptide(L)'
;MTVGVTYSRRAAAELEEITAFLLEYSPLVAQRFTAAIKRAELQLADFPNSGAPGIRPGTRRLIVGDYILSYRRRGADVDIFAVRHAHRRDARL
;
A
#
# COMPACT_ATOMS: atom_id res chain seq x y z
N MET A 1 -18.68 -0.17 -9.64
CA MET A 1 -17.90 -1.29 -10.20
C MET A 1 -16.51 -1.27 -9.55
N THR A 2 -16.07 -2.41 -9.00
CA THR A 2 -14.75 -2.50 -8.37
C THR A 2 -13.70 -2.96 -9.36
N VAL A 3 -12.46 -2.56 -9.13
CA VAL A 3 -11.30 -3.03 -9.91
C VAL A 3 -10.49 -4.01 -9.07
N GLY A 4 -9.68 -4.83 -9.71
CA GLY A 4 -8.77 -5.72 -9.03
C GLY A 4 -7.62 -4.94 -8.40
N VAL A 5 -7.18 -5.37 -7.22
CA VAL A 5 -6.02 -4.79 -6.53
C VAL A 5 -4.99 -5.89 -6.38
N THR A 6 -3.82 -5.67 -6.97
CA THR A 6 -2.73 -6.66 -6.94
C THR A 6 -1.47 -6.02 -6.38
N TYR A 7 -0.54 -6.87 -5.96
CA TYR A 7 0.77 -6.45 -5.46
C TYR A 7 1.85 -6.94 -6.40
N SER A 8 2.83 -6.08 -6.67
CA SER A 8 4.05 -6.54 -7.30
C SER A 8 4.78 -7.49 -6.35
N ARG A 9 5.70 -8.27 -6.88
CA ARG A 9 6.51 -9.18 -6.09
C ARG A 9 7.26 -8.45 -4.98
N ARG A 10 7.80 -7.28 -5.32
CA ARG A 10 8.52 -6.42 -4.38
C ARG A 10 7.59 -5.90 -3.27
N ALA A 11 6.44 -5.38 -3.65
CA ALA A 11 5.49 -4.85 -2.68
C ALA A 11 4.97 -5.93 -1.74
N ALA A 12 4.71 -7.14 -2.27
CA ALA A 12 4.29 -8.27 -1.46
C ALA A 12 5.36 -8.64 -0.43
N ALA A 13 6.64 -8.65 -0.84
CA ALA A 13 7.75 -8.93 0.07
C ALA A 13 7.88 -7.84 1.13
N GLU A 14 7.75 -6.58 0.74
CA GLU A 14 7.79 -5.46 1.70
C GLU A 14 6.67 -5.56 2.73
N LEU A 15 5.47 -5.91 2.28
CA LEU A 15 4.32 -6.09 3.17
C LEU A 15 4.56 -7.22 4.17
N GLU A 16 5.12 -8.34 3.72
CA GLU A 16 5.46 -9.46 4.59
C GLU A 16 6.50 -9.07 5.64
N GLU A 17 7.54 -8.35 5.23
CA GLU A 17 8.60 -7.89 6.14
C GLU A 17 8.03 -6.96 7.21
N ILE A 18 7.18 -6.03 6.83
CA ILE A 18 6.54 -5.10 7.77
C ILE A 18 5.68 -5.87 8.76
N THR A 19 4.86 -6.79 8.26
CA THR A 19 3.98 -7.60 9.11
C THR A 19 4.78 -8.44 10.11
N ALA A 20 5.85 -9.08 9.66
CA ALA A 20 6.72 -9.88 10.52
C ALA A 20 7.37 -9.03 11.61
N PHE A 21 7.89 -7.86 11.23
CA PHE A 21 8.48 -6.91 12.17
C PHE A 21 7.47 -6.47 13.25
N LEU A 22 6.27 -6.10 12.80
CA LEU A 22 5.23 -5.64 13.72
C LEU A 22 4.74 -6.75 14.64
N LEU A 23 4.67 -8.00 14.16
CA LEU A 23 4.31 -9.16 15.00
C LEU A 23 5.30 -9.37 16.14
N GLU A 24 6.59 -9.20 15.88
CA GLU A 24 7.60 -9.30 16.94
C GLU A 24 7.46 -8.15 17.94
N TYR A 25 7.11 -6.96 17.46
CA TYR A 25 6.95 -5.79 18.32
C TYR A 25 5.67 -5.88 19.15
N SER A 26 4.54 -6.15 18.50
CA SER A 26 3.23 -6.22 19.16
C SER A 26 2.20 -6.89 18.24
N PRO A 27 1.65 -8.05 18.63
CA PRO A 27 0.59 -8.68 17.85
C PRO A 27 -0.61 -7.78 17.60
N LEU A 28 -0.96 -6.91 18.56
CA LEU A 28 -2.08 -5.98 18.39
C LEU A 28 -1.78 -4.94 17.31
N VAL A 29 -0.55 -4.41 17.31
CA VAL A 29 -0.14 -3.44 16.28
C VAL A 29 -0.13 -4.09 14.89
N ALA A 30 0.37 -5.31 14.79
CA ALA A 30 0.34 -6.07 13.53
C ALA A 30 -1.09 -6.28 13.03
N GLN A 31 -2.00 -6.62 13.93
CA GLN A 31 -3.40 -6.84 13.61
C GLN A 31 -4.07 -5.54 13.09
N ARG A 32 -3.77 -4.42 13.75
CA ARG A 32 -4.28 -3.11 13.32
C ARG A 32 -3.74 -2.71 11.95
N PHE A 33 -2.47 -2.98 11.71
CA PHE A 33 -1.84 -2.72 10.42
C PHE A 33 -2.51 -3.54 9.32
N THR A 34 -2.69 -4.85 9.55
CA THR A 34 -3.36 -5.74 8.58
C THR A 34 -4.77 -5.25 8.26
N ALA A 35 -5.52 -4.83 9.29
CA ALA A 35 -6.87 -4.30 9.08
C ALA A 35 -6.84 -3.00 8.27
N ALA A 36 -5.87 -2.12 8.52
CA ALA A 36 -5.73 -0.87 7.78
C ALA A 36 -5.38 -1.12 6.30
N ILE A 37 -4.50 -2.08 6.04
CA ILE A 37 -4.15 -2.50 4.67
C ILE A 37 -5.40 -3.02 3.95
N LYS A 38 -6.20 -3.85 4.62
CA LYS A 38 -7.43 -4.39 4.05
C LYS A 38 -8.40 -3.28 3.65
N ARG A 39 -8.56 -2.28 4.52
CA ARG A 39 -9.42 -1.12 4.21
C ARG A 39 -8.87 -0.33 3.02
N ALA A 40 -7.56 -0.18 2.94
CA ALA A 40 -6.92 0.51 1.83
C ALA A 40 -7.16 -0.23 0.51
N GLU A 41 -7.07 -1.56 0.51
CA GLU A 41 -7.37 -2.37 -0.67
C GLU A 41 -8.80 -2.15 -1.13
N LEU A 42 -9.75 -2.15 -0.21
CA LEU A 42 -11.15 -1.90 -0.53
C LEU A 42 -11.37 -0.50 -1.08
N GLN A 43 -10.70 0.50 -0.50
CA GLN A 43 -10.77 1.87 -0.99
C GLN A 43 -10.24 1.97 -2.42
N LEU A 44 -9.12 1.35 -2.72
CA LEU A 44 -8.53 1.37 -4.06
C LEU A 44 -9.39 0.60 -5.06
N ALA A 45 -10.07 -0.47 -4.63
CA ALA A 45 -10.98 -1.21 -5.48
C ALA A 45 -12.17 -0.36 -5.92
N ASP A 46 -12.71 0.46 -5.02
CA ASP A 46 -13.86 1.31 -5.30
C ASP A 46 -13.45 2.67 -5.88
N PHE A 47 -12.32 3.22 -5.42
CA PHE A 47 -11.85 4.56 -5.78
C PHE A 47 -10.37 4.51 -6.16
N PRO A 48 -10.05 3.97 -7.35
CA PRO A 48 -8.64 3.76 -7.74
C PRO A 48 -7.83 5.03 -7.89
N ASN A 49 -8.46 6.19 -8.01
CA ASN A 49 -7.76 7.47 -8.12
C ASN A 49 -7.76 8.25 -6.80
N SER A 50 -8.10 7.61 -5.68
CA SER A 50 -8.21 8.30 -4.40
C SER A 50 -6.88 8.72 -3.78
N GLY A 51 -5.78 8.09 -4.17
CA GLY A 51 -4.45 8.48 -3.69
C GLY A 51 -3.96 9.78 -4.32
N ALA A 52 -3.03 10.45 -3.64
CA ALA A 52 -2.39 11.64 -4.18
C ALA A 52 -1.44 11.28 -5.33
N PRO A 53 -1.18 12.21 -6.26
CA PRO A 53 -0.19 11.95 -7.32
C PRO A 53 1.17 11.58 -6.74
N GLY A 54 1.79 10.57 -7.33
CA GLY A 54 3.15 10.17 -6.98
C GLY A 54 4.18 11.05 -7.69
N ILE A 55 5.46 10.79 -7.42
CA ILE A 55 6.56 11.53 -8.04
C ILE A 55 6.61 11.26 -9.54
N ARG A 56 6.43 10.01 -9.94
CA ARG A 56 6.43 9.63 -11.36
C ARG A 56 5.05 9.81 -11.96
N PRO A 57 4.95 10.30 -13.20
CA PRO A 57 3.67 10.40 -13.88
C PRO A 57 2.95 9.06 -13.92
N GLY A 58 1.63 9.09 -13.70
CA GLY A 58 0.82 7.88 -13.73
C GLY A 58 0.83 7.07 -12.44
N THR A 59 1.63 7.48 -11.46
CA THR A 59 1.66 6.82 -10.15
C THR A 59 0.89 7.63 -9.12
N ARG A 60 0.43 6.93 -8.07
CA ARG A 60 -0.25 7.55 -6.94
C ARG A 60 0.24 6.94 -5.64
N ARG A 61 -0.01 7.63 -4.55
CA ARG A 61 0.34 7.15 -3.22
C ARG A 61 -0.85 7.31 -2.28
N LEU A 62 -1.06 6.32 -1.44
CA LEU A 62 -2.11 6.31 -0.43
C LEU A 62 -1.46 6.14 0.93
N ILE A 63 -1.79 7.04 1.85
CA ILE A 63 -1.26 6.97 3.22
C ILE A 63 -2.11 6.02 4.04
N VAL A 64 -1.45 5.05 4.69
CA VAL A 64 -2.08 4.05 5.54
C VAL A 64 -1.34 4.06 6.88
N GLY A 65 -1.83 4.86 7.84
CA GLY A 65 -1.13 5.07 9.10
C GLY A 65 0.25 5.68 8.86
N ASP A 66 1.28 5.00 9.34
CA ASP A 66 2.67 5.43 9.16
C ASP A 66 3.31 4.94 7.86
N TYR A 67 2.53 4.33 6.98
CA TYR A 67 3.04 3.72 5.77
C TYR A 67 2.44 4.38 4.53
N ILE A 68 3.14 4.24 3.42
CA ILE A 68 2.70 4.74 2.12
C ILE A 68 2.61 3.55 1.17
N LEU A 69 1.43 3.39 0.56
CA LEU A 69 1.24 2.48 -0.56
C LEU A 69 1.43 3.27 -1.85
N SER A 70 2.41 2.89 -2.65
CA SER A 70 2.61 3.46 -3.98
C SER A 70 2.00 2.51 -5.00
N TYR A 71 1.19 3.05 -5.89
CA TYR A 71 0.46 2.24 -6.85
C TYR A 71 0.28 2.95 -8.17
N ARG A 72 -0.17 2.20 -9.17
CA ARG A 72 -0.53 2.72 -10.49
C ARG A 72 -1.67 1.91 -11.07
N ARG A 73 -2.36 2.50 -12.04
CA ARG A 73 -3.35 1.76 -12.81
C ARG A 73 -2.63 0.88 -13.82
N ARG A 74 -3.13 -0.33 -13.96
CA ARG A 74 -2.60 -1.29 -14.92
C ARG A 74 -3.80 -1.88 -15.65
N GLY A 75 -4.14 -1.30 -16.79
CA GLY A 75 -5.40 -1.60 -17.44
C GLY A 75 -6.57 -1.23 -16.54
N ALA A 76 -7.45 -2.20 -16.27
CA ALA A 76 -8.57 -2.00 -15.37
C ALA A 76 -8.19 -2.15 -13.89
N ASP A 77 -6.99 -2.67 -13.60
CA ASP A 77 -6.60 -3.02 -12.24
C ASP A 77 -5.68 -1.97 -11.61
N VAL A 78 -5.53 -2.06 -10.29
CA VAL A 78 -4.56 -1.28 -9.51
C VAL A 78 -3.42 -2.22 -9.13
N ASP A 79 -2.19 -1.78 -9.39
CA ASP A 79 -0.98 -2.51 -9.06
C ASP A 79 -0.21 -1.74 -7.99
N ILE A 80 -0.13 -2.29 -6.79
CA ILE A 80 0.65 -1.72 -5.68
C ILE A 80 2.10 -2.19 -5.87
N PHE A 81 3.02 -1.25 -6.07
CA PHE A 81 4.41 -1.59 -6.38
C PHE A 81 5.39 -1.29 -5.24
N ALA A 82 4.96 -0.61 -4.19
CA ALA A 82 5.80 -0.38 -3.01
C ALA A 82 4.95 -0.15 -1.77
N VAL A 83 5.42 -0.66 -0.62
CA VAL A 83 4.82 -0.43 0.69
C VAL A 83 5.98 -0.02 1.60
N ARG A 84 6.00 1.24 2.06
CA ARG A 84 7.14 1.76 2.81
C ARG A 84 6.70 2.65 3.95
N HIS A 85 7.53 2.68 5.00
CA HIS A 85 7.32 3.59 6.12
C HIS A 85 7.43 5.04 5.61
N ALA A 86 6.50 5.90 6.02
CA ALA A 86 6.40 7.27 5.51
C ALA A 86 7.64 8.12 5.77
N HIS A 87 8.41 7.79 6.80
CA HIS A 87 9.61 8.53 7.17
C HIS A 87 10.89 8.02 6.51
N ARG A 88 10.81 6.97 5.68
CA ARG A 88 11.96 6.53 4.91
C ARG A 88 12.23 7.50 3.78
N ARG A 89 13.52 7.69 3.47
CA ARG A 89 13.94 8.63 2.43
C ARG A 89 13.35 8.30 1.05
N ASP A 90 13.16 7.03 0.75
CA ASP A 90 12.67 6.54 -0.54
C ASP A 90 11.17 6.22 -0.55
N ALA A 91 10.45 6.60 0.49
CA ALA A 91 9.03 6.21 0.63
C ALA A 91 8.12 6.88 -0.40
N ARG A 92 8.52 8.01 -0.94
CA ARG A 92 7.70 8.80 -1.87
C ARG A 92 8.14 8.58 -3.31
N LEU A 93 8.00 7.39 -3.74
CA LEU A 93 8.34 6.99 -5.12
C LEU A 93 7.37 7.51 -6.17
#